data_3f4e932a625812fd360fc94fe543352a
#
_entry.id   3f4e932a625812fd360fc94fe543352a
#
_cell.length_a   1.000
_cell.length_b   1.000
_cell.length_c   1.000
_cell.angle_alpha   90.00
_cell.angle_beta   90.00
_cell.angle_gamma   90.00
#
_symmetry.space_group_name_H-M   'P 1'
#
loop_
_entity.id
_entity.type
_entity.pdbx_description
1 polymer ?
#
loop_
_entity_poly.entity_id
_entity_poly.type
_entity_poly.pdbx_seq_one_letter_code
_entity_poly.pdbx_strand_id
1 'polypeptide(L)'
;MLSKTLQRFTTVQGTRTFATISQIKAREIIDSRGNPTVEADVITSEGKVFRAAVPSGASTGIYEALELRDKDEKRYLGKGCLKAVNNVHTLLNPALKGIDVTQQVKIDKKMVEEIDGTQNEWGWCKQKVGANAILAVSLAVARAGADAKNLPLYHYLAELAGKRTDKFVTPVPSLNIINGGAHAGNSLEIQEFMIMPTGATSFSEAMRIGSETYHHLMKLLKSKYGKSAANVGDEGGFGAPQIKDENETLELIMEAIQKSGHSGKIDIALDVAASEFYDAKTGKYNLSQKLGKTDRVMTSDQLTDLYATLAEKYPIKSIEDPFDQDDFASYTKMTARLGKKVQIVGDDLLVTNPKRVKTGIE
;
A
#
# COMPACT_ATOMS: atom_id res chain seq x y z
N MET A 1 -54.64 -21.51 47.03
CA MET A 1 -53.87 -20.24 47.02
C MET A 1 -52.41 -20.60 46.86
N LEU A 2 -51.88 -20.48 45.66
CA LEU A 2 -50.50 -20.75 45.34
C LEU A 2 -49.82 -19.40 45.09
N SER A 3 -48.97 -18.98 46.04
CA SER A 3 -48.13 -17.76 45.92
C SER A 3 -46.96 -18.06 44.99
N LYS A 4 -46.94 -17.38 43.80
CA LYS A 4 -45.80 -17.36 42.91
C LYS A 4 -44.83 -16.28 43.34
N THR A 5 -43.73 -16.68 43.96
CA THR A 5 -42.59 -15.81 44.24
C THR A 5 -41.85 -15.53 42.92
N LEU A 6 -41.97 -14.32 42.39
CA LEU A 6 -41.16 -13.84 41.26
C LEU A 6 -39.75 -13.49 41.81
N GLN A 7 -38.76 -14.33 41.51
CA GLN A 7 -37.37 -13.95 41.66
C GLN A 7 -37.03 -12.92 40.56
N ARG A 8 -36.79 -11.68 40.96
CA ARG A 8 -36.18 -10.66 40.14
C ARG A 8 -34.71 -11.01 39.92
N PHE A 9 -34.38 -11.46 38.73
CA PHE A 9 -32.98 -11.48 38.30
C PHE A 9 -32.55 -10.03 38.07
N THR A 10 -31.84 -9.44 39.01
CA THR A 10 -31.07 -8.22 38.81
C THR A 10 -29.89 -8.61 37.91
N THR A 11 -30.01 -8.28 36.62
CA THR A 11 -28.86 -8.23 35.73
C THR A 11 -27.92 -7.14 36.24
N VAL A 12 -26.86 -7.58 36.93
CA VAL A 12 -25.70 -6.70 37.16
C VAL A 12 -25.13 -6.42 35.78
N GLN A 13 -25.38 -5.22 35.25
CA GLN A 13 -24.60 -4.69 34.15
C GLN A 13 -23.19 -4.44 34.68
N GLY A 14 -22.36 -5.48 34.70
CA GLY A 14 -20.93 -5.35 34.87
C GLY A 14 -20.43 -4.48 33.71
N THR A 15 -19.83 -3.35 33.99
CA THR A 15 -19.04 -2.58 33.04
C THR A 15 -18.06 -3.57 32.42
N ARG A 16 -18.26 -3.90 31.13
CA ARG A 16 -17.33 -4.75 30.38
C ARG A 16 -15.99 -4.01 30.35
N THR A 17 -15.08 -4.38 31.21
CA THR A 17 -13.68 -3.93 31.12
C THR A 17 -13.07 -4.64 29.94
N PHE A 18 -12.75 -3.88 28.89
CA PHE A 18 -12.01 -4.40 27.76
C PHE A 18 -10.58 -4.79 28.19
N ALA A 19 -9.96 -5.71 27.45
CA ALA A 19 -8.60 -6.13 27.70
C ALA A 19 -7.63 -4.95 27.56
N THR A 20 -6.66 -4.86 28.49
CA THR A 20 -5.62 -3.82 28.45
C THR A 20 -4.30 -4.39 27.91
N ILE A 21 -3.42 -3.52 27.43
CA ILE A 21 -2.05 -3.90 27.04
C ILE A 21 -1.27 -4.31 28.28
N SER A 22 -0.85 -5.56 28.38
CA SER A 22 0.01 -6.03 29.46
C SER A 22 1.49 -5.92 29.11
N GLN A 23 1.84 -6.22 27.85
CA GLN A 23 3.21 -6.17 27.34
C GLN A 23 3.22 -6.01 25.82
N ILE A 24 4.24 -5.32 25.29
CA ILE A 24 4.55 -5.26 23.87
C ILE A 24 5.96 -5.82 23.67
N LYS A 25 6.09 -6.77 22.74
CA LYS A 25 7.37 -7.33 22.28
C LYS A 25 7.54 -7.01 20.81
N ALA A 26 8.76 -6.76 20.37
CA ALA A 26 9.07 -6.60 18.97
C ALA A 26 10.29 -7.43 18.58
N ARG A 27 10.40 -7.70 17.30
CA ARG A 27 11.57 -8.37 16.71
C ARG A 27 11.78 -7.90 15.28
N GLU A 28 13.01 -8.11 14.82
CA GLU A 28 13.34 -7.97 13.42
C GLU A 28 13.00 -9.26 12.70
N ILE A 29 12.35 -9.14 11.55
CA ILE A 29 12.06 -10.23 10.62
C ILE A 29 12.53 -9.87 9.23
N ILE A 30 12.55 -10.81 8.29
CA ILE A 30 13.00 -10.60 6.92
C ILE A 30 11.80 -10.53 5.98
N ASP A 31 11.76 -9.52 5.11
CA ASP A 31 10.74 -9.35 4.09
C ASP A 31 10.99 -10.24 2.86
N SER A 32 10.10 -10.16 1.85
CA SER A 32 10.17 -10.95 0.62
C SER A 32 11.39 -10.62 -0.27
N ARG A 33 12.06 -9.49 -0.02
CA ARG A 33 13.29 -9.07 -0.73
C ARG A 33 14.57 -9.33 0.07
N GLY A 34 14.46 -9.97 1.23
CA GLY A 34 15.59 -10.25 2.12
C GLY A 34 16.02 -9.06 2.98
N ASN A 35 15.23 -7.99 3.07
CA ASN A 35 15.51 -6.84 3.93
C ASN A 35 14.87 -7.00 5.31
N PRO A 36 15.52 -6.51 6.38
CA PRO A 36 14.92 -6.48 7.71
C PRO A 36 13.70 -5.55 7.78
N THR A 37 12.69 -5.97 8.54
CA THR A 37 11.56 -5.15 8.97
C THR A 37 11.15 -5.47 10.39
N VAL A 38 10.16 -4.75 10.94
CA VAL A 38 9.72 -4.86 12.34
C VAL A 38 8.42 -5.64 12.44
N GLU A 39 8.40 -6.61 13.34
CA GLU A 39 7.20 -7.32 13.79
C GLU A 39 6.95 -7.04 15.26
N ALA A 40 5.71 -6.75 15.66
CA ALA A 40 5.32 -6.52 17.05
C ALA A 40 4.23 -7.49 17.51
N ASP A 41 4.33 -7.92 18.76
CA ASP A 41 3.31 -8.66 19.51
C ASP A 41 2.75 -7.75 20.61
N VAL A 42 1.44 -7.51 20.59
CA VAL A 42 0.71 -6.92 21.71
C VAL A 42 0.10 -8.06 22.52
N ILE A 43 0.48 -8.15 23.80
CA ILE A 43 -0.02 -9.14 24.76
C ILE A 43 -1.01 -8.43 25.65
N THR A 44 -2.24 -8.95 25.74
CA THR A 44 -3.30 -8.37 26.57
C THR A 44 -3.27 -8.87 28.00
N SER A 45 -4.01 -8.21 28.90
CA SER A 45 -4.23 -8.65 30.29
C SER A 45 -4.86 -10.04 30.39
N GLU A 46 -5.50 -10.51 29.34
CA GLU A 46 -6.07 -11.87 29.23
C GLU A 46 -5.05 -12.92 28.76
N GLY A 47 -3.81 -12.50 28.46
CA GLY A 47 -2.76 -13.37 27.94
C GLY A 47 -2.84 -13.66 26.44
N LYS A 48 -3.81 -13.09 25.70
CA LYS A 48 -3.89 -13.21 24.26
C LYS A 48 -2.79 -12.42 23.57
N VAL A 49 -2.28 -12.91 22.43
CA VAL A 49 -1.19 -12.30 21.66
C VAL A 49 -1.71 -11.89 20.29
N PHE A 50 -1.51 -10.61 19.95
CA PHE A 50 -1.87 -10.06 18.66
C PHE A 50 -0.63 -9.55 17.95
N ARG A 51 -0.36 -10.10 16.76
CA ARG A 51 0.86 -9.88 15.99
C ARG A 51 0.60 -9.06 14.75
N ALA A 52 1.52 -8.15 14.45
CA ALA A 52 1.57 -7.47 13.17
C ALA A 52 3.01 -7.21 12.73
N ALA A 53 3.25 -7.32 11.43
CA ALA A 53 4.51 -6.95 10.78
C ALA A 53 4.26 -5.73 9.89
N VAL A 54 5.29 -4.88 9.76
CA VAL A 54 5.24 -3.70 8.91
C VAL A 54 5.84 -4.04 7.56
N PRO A 55 5.11 -3.86 6.45
CA PRO A 55 5.73 -3.90 5.13
C PRO A 55 6.65 -2.69 4.94
N SER A 56 7.70 -2.85 4.14
CA SER A 56 8.54 -1.76 3.68
C SER A 56 8.36 -1.61 2.17
N GLY A 57 8.16 -0.41 1.67
CA GLY A 57 8.00 -0.13 0.24
C GLY A 57 9.25 -0.47 -0.56
N ALA A 58 9.10 -0.79 -1.83
CA ALA A 58 10.21 -0.95 -2.78
C ALA A 58 10.75 0.42 -3.20
N SER A 59 9.85 1.36 -3.45
CA SER A 59 10.09 2.80 -3.60
C SER A 59 9.34 3.56 -2.49
N THR A 60 9.76 4.79 -2.21
CA THR A 60 9.15 5.62 -1.15
C THR A 60 9.03 7.06 -1.63
N GLY A 61 7.86 7.67 -1.44
CA GLY A 61 7.68 9.09 -1.65
C GLY A 61 8.51 9.92 -0.65
N ILE A 62 9.04 11.05 -1.07
CA ILE A 62 9.97 11.86 -0.24
C ILE A 62 9.31 12.44 1.02
N TYR A 63 7.99 12.47 1.08
CA TYR A 63 7.20 13.00 2.20
C TYR A 63 6.66 11.92 3.14
N GLU A 64 7.03 10.66 2.93
CA GLU A 64 6.62 9.58 3.81
C GLU A 64 7.14 9.75 5.24
N ALA A 65 6.43 9.13 6.18
CA ALA A 65 6.90 8.99 7.55
C ALA A 65 8.19 8.16 7.59
N LEU A 66 9.16 8.58 8.41
CA LEU A 66 10.51 8.07 8.36
C LEU A 66 10.66 6.69 9.04
N GLU A 67 11.07 5.69 8.28
CA GLU A 67 11.53 4.42 8.85
C GLU A 67 12.86 4.61 9.61
N LEU A 68 12.97 4.01 10.78
CA LEU A 68 14.22 4.02 11.54
C LEU A 68 15.05 2.80 11.17
N ARG A 69 16.15 3.05 10.46
CA ARG A 69 17.17 2.08 10.08
C ARG A 69 18.43 2.23 10.92
N ASP A 70 19.16 1.12 11.18
CA ASP A 70 20.34 1.11 12.05
C ASP A 70 21.52 1.86 11.45
N LYS A 71 21.65 1.89 10.12
CA LYS A 71 22.77 2.49 9.36
C LYS A 71 24.14 1.89 9.76
N ASP A 72 24.14 0.62 10.16
CA ASP A 72 25.35 -0.16 10.39
C ASP A 72 25.65 -1.01 9.16
N GLU A 73 26.61 -0.57 8.36
CA GLU A 73 26.99 -1.22 7.11
C GLU A 73 27.45 -2.69 7.28
N LYS A 74 27.90 -3.05 8.48
CA LYS A 74 28.31 -4.43 8.80
C LYS A 74 27.15 -5.37 9.02
N ARG A 75 25.92 -4.83 9.14
CA ARG A 75 24.74 -5.59 9.40
C ARG A 75 23.63 -5.21 8.41
N TYR A 76 23.23 -6.16 7.55
CA TYR A 76 22.24 -5.96 6.48
C TYR A 76 22.51 -4.72 5.63
N LEU A 77 23.77 -4.38 5.36
CA LEU A 77 24.16 -3.24 4.53
C LEU A 77 23.48 -1.92 5.00
N GLY A 78 23.46 -1.69 6.31
CA GLY A 78 22.83 -0.50 6.91
C GLY A 78 21.32 -0.59 7.13
N LYS A 79 20.63 -1.60 6.57
CA LYS A 79 19.15 -1.71 6.58
C LYS A 79 18.57 -2.35 7.85
N GLY A 80 19.38 -2.71 8.86
CA GLY A 80 18.89 -3.28 10.12
C GLY A 80 17.86 -2.39 10.82
N CYS A 81 17.00 -3.00 11.67
CA CYS A 81 15.90 -2.34 12.37
C CYS A 81 15.98 -2.49 13.90
N LEU A 82 17.12 -2.87 14.46
CA LEU A 82 17.26 -3.12 15.92
C LEU A 82 17.01 -1.86 16.75
N LYS A 83 17.33 -0.66 16.25
CA LYS A 83 16.98 0.60 16.93
C LYS A 83 15.48 0.77 17.05
N ALA A 84 14.73 0.51 15.99
CA ALA A 84 13.26 0.55 16.01
C ALA A 84 12.70 -0.51 16.97
N VAL A 85 13.19 -1.74 16.94
CA VAL A 85 12.83 -2.81 17.89
C VAL A 85 13.11 -2.39 19.34
N ASN A 86 14.26 -1.81 19.61
CA ASN A 86 14.61 -1.31 20.94
C ASN A 86 13.68 -0.20 21.39
N ASN A 87 13.29 0.72 20.51
CA ASN A 87 12.33 1.80 20.83
C ASN A 87 10.95 1.24 21.19
N VAL A 88 10.51 0.14 20.58
CA VAL A 88 9.28 -0.54 21.01
C VAL A 88 9.42 -1.02 22.46
N HIS A 89 10.54 -1.64 22.81
CA HIS A 89 10.73 -2.18 24.17
C HIS A 89 10.92 -1.11 25.24
N THR A 90 11.69 -0.07 24.93
CA THR A 90 12.12 0.93 25.93
C THR A 90 11.23 2.17 26.01
N LEU A 91 10.54 2.52 24.92
CA LEU A 91 9.70 3.71 24.86
C LEU A 91 8.21 3.36 24.77
N LEU A 92 7.81 2.53 23.80
CA LEU A 92 6.39 2.26 23.55
C LEU A 92 5.79 1.31 24.58
N ASN A 93 6.45 0.18 24.88
CA ASN A 93 5.93 -0.81 25.81
C ASN A 93 5.63 -0.23 27.22
N PRO A 94 6.55 0.50 27.91
CA PRO A 94 6.21 1.05 29.23
C PRO A 94 5.14 2.14 29.17
N ALA A 95 5.11 2.97 28.12
CA ALA A 95 4.18 4.08 28.00
C ALA A 95 2.74 3.63 27.65
N LEU A 96 2.56 2.49 27.01
CA LEU A 96 1.26 1.97 26.56
C LEU A 96 0.68 0.90 27.49
N LYS A 97 1.48 0.38 28.43
CA LYS A 97 1.04 -0.64 29.39
C LYS A 97 -0.16 -0.14 30.20
N GLY A 98 -1.17 -1.00 30.33
CA GLY A 98 -2.42 -0.71 31.08
C GLY A 98 -3.47 0.05 30.28
N ILE A 99 -3.19 0.52 29.06
CA ILE A 99 -4.18 1.17 28.22
C ILE A 99 -5.11 0.14 27.61
N ASP A 100 -6.41 0.42 27.58
CA ASP A 100 -7.44 -0.39 26.93
C ASP A 100 -7.17 -0.48 25.42
N VAL A 101 -7.08 -1.70 24.88
CA VAL A 101 -6.76 -1.95 23.46
C VAL A 101 -7.79 -1.38 22.49
N THR A 102 -8.98 -1.05 22.92
CA THR A 102 -10.02 -0.44 22.08
C THR A 102 -9.84 1.08 21.90
N GLN A 103 -8.91 1.69 22.64
CA GLN A 103 -8.63 3.12 22.57
C GLN A 103 -7.59 3.45 21.46
N GLN A 104 -7.78 2.92 20.25
CA GLN A 104 -6.84 3.04 19.13
C GLN A 104 -6.34 4.49 18.93
N VAL A 105 -7.26 5.44 18.78
CA VAL A 105 -6.93 6.85 18.52
C VAL A 105 -6.05 7.44 19.64
N LYS A 106 -6.34 7.11 20.89
CA LYS A 106 -5.54 7.57 22.04
C LYS A 106 -4.14 6.96 22.03
N ILE A 107 -4.05 5.66 21.72
CA ILE A 107 -2.78 4.94 21.65
C ILE A 107 -1.91 5.51 20.52
N ASP A 108 -2.48 5.71 19.33
CA ASP A 108 -1.76 6.25 18.18
C ASP A 108 -1.28 7.67 18.44
N LYS A 109 -2.15 8.54 18.97
CA LYS A 109 -1.75 9.91 19.38
C LYS A 109 -0.62 9.89 20.39
N LYS A 110 -0.71 9.02 21.41
CA LYS A 110 0.34 8.91 22.42
C LYS A 110 1.68 8.50 21.81
N MET A 111 1.69 7.55 20.88
CA MET A 111 2.92 7.12 20.18
C MET A 111 3.51 8.24 19.32
N VAL A 112 2.65 8.93 18.55
CA VAL A 112 3.06 9.91 17.54
C VAL A 112 3.35 11.28 18.15
N GLU A 113 2.46 11.79 19.01
CA GLU A 113 2.52 13.18 19.49
C GLU A 113 3.33 13.31 20.78
N GLU A 114 3.18 12.36 21.73
CA GLU A 114 3.81 12.47 23.05
C GLU A 114 5.20 11.79 23.09
N ILE A 115 5.33 10.57 22.51
CA ILE A 115 6.54 9.77 22.63
C ILE A 115 7.54 10.12 21.51
N ASP A 116 7.11 10.12 20.26
CA ASP A 116 7.94 10.53 19.14
C ASP A 116 8.08 12.06 19.11
N GLY A 117 7.01 12.80 18.92
CA GLY A 117 6.94 14.25 18.96
C GLY A 117 7.67 14.97 17.84
N THR A 118 8.27 14.24 16.86
CA THR A 118 9.05 14.86 15.80
C THR A 118 8.15 15.32 14.64
N GLN A 119 8.43 16.52 14.13
CA GLN A 119 7.67 17.14 13.04
C GLN A 119 8.59 17.71 11.97
N ASN A 120 8.06 17.77 10.75
CA ASN A 120 8.59 18.51 9.62
C ASN A 120 7.48 19.43 9.07
N GLU A 121 7.70 20.04 7.91
CA GLU A 121 6.70 20.90 7.25
C GLU A 121 5.35 20.22 6.98
N TRP A 122 5.35 18.89 6.77
CA TRP A 122 4.16 18.08 6.53
C TRP A 122 3.53 17.49 7.81
N GLY A 123 4.04 17.83 8.99
CA GLY A 123 3.55 17.35 10.28
C GLY A 123 4.39 16.25 10.90
N TRP A 124 3.75 15.27 11.52
CA TRP A 124 4.41 14.23 12.29
C TRP A 124 5.24 13.28 11.40
N CYS A 125 6.59 13.40 11.44
CA CYS A 125 7.49 12.62 10.60
C CYS A 125 8.00 11.30 11.25
N LYS A 126 7.77 11.12 12.57
CA LYS A 126 8.10 9.89 13.32
C LYS A 126 9.59 9.50 13.30
N GLN A 127 10.47 10.48 13.26
CA GLN A 127 11.92 10.29 13.12
C GLN A 127 12.58 9.67 14.36
N LYS A 128 12.07 9.96 15.57
CA LYS A 128 12.70 9.54 16.82
C LYS A 128 12.44 8.08 17.14
N VAL A 129 11.18 7.66 17.08
CA VAL A 129 10.77 6.28 17.40
C VAL A 129 10.91 5.38 16.17
N GLY A 130 10.60 5.92 15.00
CA GLY A 130 10.54 5.23 13.72
C GLY A 130 9.11 4.88 13.33
N ALA A 131 8.72 5.24 12.09
CA ALA A 131 7.42 4.90 11.54
C ALA A 131 7.16 3.38 11.55
N ASN A 132 8.18 2.58 11.25
CA ASN A 132 8.14 1.12 11.29
C ASN A 132 7.84 0.58 12.71
N ALA A 133 8.42 1.15 13.76
CA ALA A 133 8.13 0.77 15.14
C ALA A 133 6.68 1.13 15.54
N ILE A 134 6.27 2.38 15.24
CA ILE A 134 4.94 2.90 15.59
C ILE A 134 3.85 2.10 14.84
N LEU A 135 4.02 1.87 13.54
CA LEU A 135 3.02 1.19 12.73
C LEU A 135 2.88 -0.29 13.13
N ALA A 136 3.98 -0.99 13.45
CA ALA A 136 3.91 -2.37 13.92
C ALA A 136 3.04 -2.49 15.18
N VAL A 137 3.23 -1.58 16.14
CA VAL A 137 2.45 -1.56 17.39
C VAL A 137 0.99 -1.17 17.11
N SER A 138 0.75 -0.13 16.31
CA SER A 138 -0.60 0.33 15.96
C SER A 138 -1.43 -0.77 15.29
N LEU A 139 -0.86 -1.47 14.31
CA LEU A 139 -1.53 -2.60 13.64
C LEU A 139 -1.84 -3.76 14.60
N ALA A 140 -0.92 -4.09 15.50
CA ALA A 140 -1.13 -5.14 16.49
C ALA A 140 -2.23 -4.75 17.51
N VAL A 141 -2.26 -3.48 17.94
CA VAL A 141 -3.32 -2.93 18.81
C VAL A 141 -4.68 -2.98 18.11
N ALA A 142 -4.76 -2.62 16.84
CA ALA A 142 -6.02 -2.69 16.08
C ALA A 142 -6.59 -4.11 16.02
N ARG A 143 -5.73 -5.13 15.88
CA ARG A 143 -6.13 -6.54 15.95
C ARG A 143 -6.64 -6.92 17.34
N ALA A 144 -5.96 -6.45 18.40
CA ALA A 144 -6.39 -6.68 19.78
C ALA A 144 -7.73 -5.99 20.08
N GLY A 145 -7.92 -4.76 19.61
CA GLY A 145 -9.16 -4.01 19.76
C GLY A 145 -10.35 -4.66 19.03
N ALA A 146 -10.13 -5.20 17.84
CA ALA A 146 -11.13 -5.97 17.10
C ALA A 146 -11.56 -7.23 17.87
N ASP A 147 -10.61 -8.02 18.40
CA ASP A 147 -10.89 -9.21 19.21
C ASP A 147 -11.66 -8.84 20.49
N ALA A 148 -11.22 -7.78 21.20
CA ALA A 148 -11.88 -7.33 22.42
C ALA A 148 -13.35 -6.92 22.19
N LYS A 149 -13.68 -6.43 21.00
CA LYS A 149 -15.06 -6.13 20.57
C LYS A 149 -15.77 -7.32 19.92
N ASN A 150 -15.08 -8.45 19.75
CA ASN A 150 -15.58 -9.62 19.02
C ASN A 150 -16.03 -9.28 17.58
N LEU A 151 -15.21 -8.48 16.90
CA LEU A 151 -15.44 -8.04 15.52
C LEU A 151 -14.31 -8.51 14.59
N PRO A 152 -14.61 -8.82 13.33
CA PRO A 152 -13.57 -8.91 12.32
C PRO A 152 -12.82 -7.58 12.19
N LEU A 153 -11.52 -7.61 11.88
CA LEU A 153 -10.68 -6.41 11.82
C LEU A 153 -11.24 -5.34 10.86
N TYR A 154 -11.70 -5.72 9.66
CA TYR A 154 -12.27 -4.79 8.69
C TYR A 154 -13.51 -4.05 9.24
N HIS A 155 -14.32 -4.73 10.03
CA HIS A 155 -15.51 -4.16 10.67
C HIS A 155 -15.10 -3.17 11.77
N TYR A 156 -14.15 -3.56 12.61
CA TYR A 156 -13.60 -2.69 13.64
C TYR A 156 -12.97 -1.42 13.07
N LEU A 157 -12.21 -1.54 11.97
CA LEU A 157 -11.63 -0.37 11.28
C LEU A 157 -12.71 0.55 10.70
N ALA A 158 -13.80 0.00 10.18
CA ALA A 158 -14.94 0.80 9.71
C ALA A 158 -15.61 1.57 10.86
N GLU A 159 -15.76 0.94 12.04
CA GLU A 159 -16.25 1.64 13.24
C GLU A 159 -15.33 2.80 13.65
N LEU A 160 -14.02 2.56 13.72
CA LEU A 160 -13.02 3.57 14.06
C LEU A 160 -13.05 4.76 13.09
N ALA A 161 -13.30 4.48 11.81
CA ALA A 161 -13.42 5.49 10.76
C ALA A 161 -14.81 6.16 10.70
N GLY A 162 -15.74 5.80 11.58
CA GLY A 162 -17.12 6.33 11.56
C GLY A 162 -17.90 5.97 10.28
N LYS A 163 -17.55 4.85 9.63
CA LYS A 163 -18.18 4.38 8.40
C LYS A 163 -19.27 3.34 8.68
N ARG A 164 -20.10 3.08 7.66
CA ARG A 164 -21.14 2.04 7.74
C ARG A 164 -20.52 0.67 8.00
N THR A 165 -21.18 -0.13 8.81
CA THR A 165 -20.75 -1.48 9.22
C THR A 165 -21.74 -2.57 8.82
N ASP A 166 -22.82 -2.20 8.13
CA ASP A 166 -23.87 -3.09 7.66
C ASP A 166 -23.66 -3.58 6.21
N LYS A 167 -22.74 -2.94 5.47
CA LYS A 167 -22.43 -3.30 4.09
C LYS A 167 -20.97 -3.02 3.76
N PHE A 168 -20.27 -4.04 3.26
CA PHE A 168 -18.91 -3.95 2.78
C PHE A 168 -18.82 -4.33 1.30
N VAL A 169 -17.86 -3.76 0.60
CA VAL A 169 -17.53 -4.10 -0.78
C VAL A 169 -16.18 -4.81 -0.77
N THR A 170 -16.14 -6.02 -1.33
CA THR A 170 -14.88 -6.73 -1.53
C THR A 170 -14.05 -5.99 -2.59
N PRO A 171 -12.80 -5.62 -2.30
CA PRO A 171 -11.96 -4.94 -3.29
C PRO A 171 -11.64 -5.88 -4.46
N VAL A 172 -11.53 -5.29 -5.65
CA VAL A 172 -10.97 -5.98 -6.81
C VAL A 172 -9.45 -6.07 -6.59
N PRO A 173 -8.82 -7.27 -6.72
CA PRO A 173 -7.37 -7.37 -6.62
C PRO A 173 -6.71 -6.67 -7.81
N SER A 174 -5.71 -5.83 -7.54
CA SER A 174 -4.82 -5.25 -8.53
C SER A 174 -3.51 -6.04 -8.53
N LEU A 175 -3.20 -6.68 -9.65
CA LEU A 175 -2.11 -7.65 -9.75
C LEU A 175 -1.05 -7.12 -10.70
N ASN A 176 0.12 -6.78 -10.18
CA ASN A 176 1.25 -6.35 -10.99
C ASN A 176 1.80 -7.52 -11.82
N ILE A 177 1.84 -7.39 -13.14
CA ILE A 177 2.25 -8.47 -14.07
C ILE A 177 3.41 -8.09 -14.97
N ILE A 178 3.68 -6.79 -15.19
CA ILE A 178 4.90 -6.30 -15.83
C ILE A 178 5.44 -5.13 -15.03
N ASN A 179 6.72 -5.22 -14.67
CA ASN A 179 7.47 -4.13 -14.05
C ASN A 179 8.29 -3.35 -15.08
N GLY A 180 8.35 -2.04 -14.86
CA GLY A 180 9.29 -1.12 -15.47
C GLY A 180 9.92 -0.23 -14.41
N GLY A 181 10.17 1.04 -14.71
CA GLY A 181 10.71 2.01 -13.77
C GLY A 181 12.02 1.56 -13.12
N ALA A 182 12.25 1.98 -11.89
CA ALA A 182 13.40 1.57 -11.08
C ALA A 182 13.39 0.08 -10.71
N HIS A 183 12.24 -0.59 -10.80
CA HIS A 183 12.03 -1.98 -10.33
C HIS A 183 12.35 -3.04 -11.39
N ALA A 184 12.74 -2.65 -12.60
CA ALA A 184 13.12 -3.58 -13.67
C ALA A 184 14.27 -3.08 -14.52
N GLY A 185 15.05 -4.02 -15.07
CA GLY A 185 16.19 -3.73 -15.95
C GLY A 185 15.82 -3.53 -17.43
N ASN A 186 14.55 -3.14 -17.72
CA ASN A 186 14.09 -2.83 -19.08
C ASN A 186 14.08 -1.31 -19.34
N SER A 187 13.59 -0.92 -20.54
CA SER A 187 13.54 0.49 -20.98
C SER A 187 12.23 1.21 -20.66
N LEU A 188 11.30 0.55 -19.95
CA LEU A 188 10.02 1.15 -19.56
C LEU A 188 10.23 2.16 -18.44
N GLU A 189 9.68 3.36 -18.58
CA GLU A 189 9.65 4.36 -17.48
C GLU A 189 8.46 4.12 -16.53
N ILE A 190 7.30 3.69 -17.04
CA ILE A 190 6.14 3.34 -16.23
C ILE A 190 6.48 2.13 -15.36
N GLN A 191 6.27 2.27 -14.04
CA GLN A 191 6.76 1.34 -13.03
C GLN A 191 6.00 0.02 -12.99
N GLU A 192 4.64 0.08 -13.08
CA GLU A 192 3.80 -1.10 -12.98
C GLU A 192 2.69 -1.12 -14.02
N PHE A 193 2.51 -2.31 -14.59
CA PHE A 193 1.35 -2.63 -15.42
C PHE A 193 0.57 -3.75 -14.73
N MET A 194 -0.61 -3.41 -14.24
CA MET A 194 -1.45 -4.28 -13.42
C MET A 194 -2.69 -4.74 -14.17
N ILE A 195 -3.19 -5.91 -13.81
CA ILE A 195 -4.51 -6.40 -14.23
C ILE A 195 -5.50 -6.40 -13.06
N MET A 196 -6.73 -6.03 -13.34
CA MET A 196 -7.84 -5.98 -12.38
C MET A 196 -8.98 -6.85 -12.91
N PRO A 197 -9.24 -8.04 -12.34
CA PRO A 197 -10.33 -8.94 -12.78
C PRO A 197 -11.71 -8.41 -12.33
N THR A 198 -12.14 -7.27 -12.87
CA THR A 198 -13.37 -6.55 -12.52
C THR A 198 -14.64 -7.30 -12.89
N GLY A 199 -14.58 -8.18 -13.89
CA GLY A 199 -15.69 -9.03 -14.31
C GLY A 199 -15.85 -10.35 -13.54
N ALA A 200 -15.04 -10.55 -12.47
CA ALA A 200 -15.18 -11.72 -11.59
C ALA A 200 -16.40 -11.58 -10.67
N THR A 201 -17.05 -12.71 -10.37
CA THR A 201 -18.22 -12.76 -9.49
C THR A 201 -17.88 -13.03 -8.03
N SER A 202 -16.62 -13.39 -7.74
CA SER A 202 -16.08 -13.60 -6.40
C SER A 202 -14.59 -13.26 -6.35
N PHE A 203 -14.06 -13.02 -5.13
CA PHE A 203 -12.62 -12.80 -4.94
C PHE A 203 -11.78 -14.01 -5.37
N SER A 204 -12.25 -15.23 -5.07
CA SER A 204 -11.57 -16.47 -5.51
C SER A 204 -11.53 -16.59 -7.03
N GLU A 205 -12.61 -16.21 -7.73
CA GLU A 205 -12.61 -16.17 -9.19
C GLU A 205 -11.65 -15.09 -9.71
N ALA A 206 -11.62 -13.91 -9.09
CA ALA A 206 -10.69 -12.84 -9.47
C ALA A 206 -9.23 -13.30 -9.37
N MET A 207 -8.85 -13.95 -8.27
CA MET A 207 -7.49 -14.50 -8.08
C MET A 207 -7.17 -15.57 -9.10
N ARG A 208 -8.11 -16.47 -9.45
CA ARG A 208 -7.92 -17.49 -10.49
C ARG A 208 -7.70 -16.86 -11.85
N ILE A 209 -8.55 -15.92 -12.26
CA ILE A 209 -8.44 -15.17 -13.52
C ILE A 209 -7.07 -14.48 -13.61
N GLY A 210 -6.67 -13.79 -12.56
CA GLY A 210 -5.37 -13.10 -12.52
C GLY A 210 -4.19 -14.06 -12.64
N SER A 211 -4.19 -15.16 -11.89
CA SER A 211 -3.13 -16.17 -11.94
C SER A 211 -3.03 -16.84 -13.32
N GLU A 212 -4.16 -17.24 -13.91
CA GLU A 212 -4.18 -17.83 -15.24
C GLU A 212 -3.63 -16.87 -16.31
N THR A 213 -4.03 -15.60 -16.26
CA THR A 213 -3.54 -14.55 -17.17
C THR A 213 -2.04 -14.32 -16.99
N TYR A 214 -1.54 -14.22 -15.75
CA TYR A 214 -0.11 -14.11 -15.45
C TYR A 214 0.71 -15.26 -16.06
N HIS A 215 0.23 -16.48 -15.94
CA HIS A 215 0.91 -17.65 -16.53
C HIS A 215 0.83 -17.68 -18.06
N HIS A 216 -0.24 -17.17 -18.67
CA HIS A 216 -0.31 -16.99 -20.12
C HIS A 216 0.67 -15.93 -20.61
N LEU A 217 0.78 -14.79 -19.88
CA LEU A 217 1.79 -13.76 -20.18
C LEU A 217 3.21 -14.32 -20.07
N MET A 218 3.51 -15.09 -19.02
CA MET A 218 4.82 -15.75 -18.87
C MET A 218 5.18 -16.63 -20.07
N LYS A 219 4.22 -17.43 -20.55
CA LYS A 219 4.44 -18.28 -21.74
C LYS A 219 4.68 -17.45 -23.00
N LEU A 220 3.92 -16.39 -23.18
CA LEU A 220 4.03 -15.46 -24.29
C LEU A 220 5.41 -14.77 -24.31
N LEU A 221 5.85 -14.22 -23.19
CA LEU A 221 7.16 -13.58 -23.04
C LEU A 221 8.30 -14.57 -23.34
N LYS A 222 8.24 -15.78 -22.78
CA LYS A 222 9.24 -16.84 -23.07
C LYS A 222 9.30 -17.22 -24.54
N SER A 223 8.15 -17.31 -25.19
CA SER A 223 8.06 -17.64 -26.61
C SER A 223 8.59 -16.51 -27.51
N LYS A 224 8.28 -15.25 -27.18
CA LYS A 224 8.62 -14.10 -28.01
C LYS A 224 10.06 -13.62 -27.80
N TYR A 225 10.55 -13.65 -26.56
CA TYR A 225 11.81 -13.02 -26.17
C TYR A 225 12.80 -13.95 -25.47
N GLY A 226 12.46 -15.21 -25.27
CA GLY A 226 13.30 -16.20 -24.59
C GLY A 226 13.05 -16.29 -23.07
N LYS A 227 13.73 -17.23 -22.41
CA LYS A 227 13.45 -17.59 -21.00
C LYS A 227 13.69 -16.43 -20.03
N SER A 228 14.69 -15.59 -20.25
CA SER A 228 15.05 -14.46 -19.38
C SER A 228 13.99 -13.37 -19.32
N ALA A 229 13.14 -13.25 -20.35
CA ALA A 229 12.04 -12.30 -20.36
C ALA A 229 10.95 -12.58 -19.31
N ALA A 230 10.98 -13.76 -18.70
CA ALA A 230 10.08 -14.12 -17.61
C ALA A 230 10.73 -14.02 -16.21
N ASN A 231 11.88 -13.35 -16.10
CA ASN A 231 12.41 -12.96 -14.79
C ASN A 231 11.52 -11.87 -14.20
N VAL A 232 11.28 -11.95 -12.89
CA VAL A 232 10.42 -11.01 -12.18
C VAL A 232 11.22 -9.84 -11.62
N GLY A 233 10.59 -8.68 -11.56
CA GLY A 233 11.08 -7.51 -10.81
C GLY A 233 10.76 -7.62 -9.33
N ASP A 234 11.08 -6.56 -8.58
CA ASP A 234 10.97 -6.52 -7.12
C ASP A 234 9.53 -6.67 -6.60
N GLU A 235 8.54 -6.43 -7.45
CA GLU A 235 7.10 -6.47 -7.13
C GLU A 235 6.36 -7.62 -7.80
N GLY A 236 7.09 -8.58 -8.35
CA GLY A 236 6.54 -9.82 -8.92
C GLY A 236 6.05 -9.73 -10.37
N GLY A 237 6.05 -8.55 -10.99
CA GLY A 237 5.83 -8.37 -12.43
C GLY A 237 7.04 -8.81 -13.25
N PHE A 238 6.83 -9.17 -14.52
CA PHE A 238 7.93 -9.55 -15.42
C PHE A 238 8.74 -8.32 -15.85
N GLY A 239 10.04 -8.39 -15.67
CA GLY A 239 10.98 -7.31 -16.04
C GLY A 239 11.60 -7.51 -17.44
N ALA A 240 10.85 -7.96 -18.44
CA ALA A 240 11.34 -8.33 -19.77
C ALA A 240 12.15 -7.19 -20.44
N PRO A 241 13.48 -7.34 -20.62
CA PRO A 241 14.34 -6.25 -21.10
C PRO A 241 14.15 -5.93 -22.60
N GLN A 242 13.43 -6.77 -23.34
CA GLN A 242 13.18 -6.58 -24.77
C GLN A 242 11.95 -5.74 -25.07
N ILE A 243 11.08 -5.46 -24.09
CA ILE A 243 9.90 -4.61 -24.26
C ILE A 243 10.37 -3.17 -24.47
N LYS A 244 9.83 -2.51 -25.49
CA LYS A 244 10.31 -1.20 -25.97
C LYS A 244 9.59 -0.02 -25.32
N ASP A 245 8.27 -0.13 -25.18
CA ASP A 245 7.41 0.96 -24.72
C ASP A 245 6.10 0.46 -24.10
N GLU A 246 5.30 1.38 -23.60
CA GLU A 246 4.02 1.14 -22.98
C GLU A 246 2.98 0.52 -23.93
N ASN A 247 3.03 0.85 -25.23
CA ASN A 247 2.10 0.28 -26.21
C ASN A 247 2.36 -1.21 -26.42
N GLU A 248 3.64 -1.60 -26.63
CA GLU A 248 4.01 -3.02 -26.75
C GLU A 248 3.66 -3.79 -25.47
N THR A 249 3.83 -3.15 -24.30
CA THR A 249 3.46 -3.73 -23.00
C THR A 249 1.97 -4.03 -22.94
N LEU A 250 1.14 -3.05 -23.26
CA LEU A 250 -0.32 -3.19 -23.22
C LEU A 250 -0.84 -4.19 -24.25
N GLU A 251 -0.24 -4.25 -25.44
CA GLU A 251 -0.56 -5.28 -26.45
C GLU A 251 -0.24 -6.69 -25.97
N LEU A 252 0.90 -6.90 -25.30
CA LEU A 252 1.25 -8.19 -24.70
C LEU A 252 0.26 -8.62 -23.61
N ILE A 253 -0.18 -7.66 -22.79
CA ILE A 253 -1.18 -7.91 -21.75
C ILE A 253 -2.51 -8.29 -22.37
N MET A 254 -2.98 -7.55 -23.38
CA MET A 254 -4.22 -7.87 -24.10
C MET A 254 -4.18 -9.23 -24.78
N GLU A 255 -3.04 -9.59 -25.38
CA GLU A 255 -2.84 -10.93 -25.97
C GLU A 255 -2.88 -12.02 -24.88
N ALA A 256 -2.28 -11.79 -23.72
CA ALA A 256 -2.32 -12.74 -22.60
C ALA A 256 -3.75 -12.92 -22.05
N ILE A 257 -4.52 -11.82 -21.92
CA ILE A 257 -5.93 -11.85 -21.52
C ILE A 257 -6.77 -12.65 -22.51
N GLN A 258 -6.55 -12.45 -23.80
CA GLN A 258 -7.25 -13.20 -24.84
C GLN A 258 -6.91 -14.71 -24.78
N LYS A 259 -5.61 -15.03 -24.68
CA LYS A 259 -5.12 -16.43 -24.63
C LYS A 259 -5.54 -17.17 -23.37
N SER A 260 -5.77 -16.45 -22.27
CA SER A 260 -6.30 -17.05 -21.03
C SER A 260 -7.80 -17.30 -21.06
N GLY A 261 -8.51 -16.79 -22.08
CA GLY A 261 -9.96 -16.93 -22.20
C GLY A 261 -10.76 -15.96 -21.34
N HIS A 262 -10.13 -14.89 -20.83
CA HIS A 262 -10.74 -13.93 -19.91
C HIS A 262 -11.05 -12.57 -20.54
N SER A 263 -11.16 -12.49 -21.87
CA SER A 263 -11.55 -11.26 -22.56
C SER A 263 -12.85 -10.69 -22.03
N GLY A 264 -12.87 -9.37 -21.78
CA GLY A 264 -14.01 -8.64 -21.21
C GLY A 264 -14.21 -8.80 -19.69
N LYS A 265 -13.35 -9.56 -19.00
CA LYS A 265 -13.40 -9.74 -17.55
C LYS A 265 -12.27 -9.02 -16.80
N ILE A 266 -11.31 -8.45 -17.52
CA ILE A 266 -10.11 -7.83 -16.95
C ILE A 266 -10.00 -6.41 -17.46
N ASP A 267 -9.88 -5.47 -16.55
CA ASP A 267 -9.42 -4.12 -16.80
C ASP A 267 -7.93 -3.99 -16.43
N ILE A 268 -7.29 -2.90 -16.85
CA ILE A 268 -5.87 -2.61 -16.64
C ILE A 268 -5.73 -1.44 -15.67
N ALA A 269 -4.71 -1.51 -14.81
CA ALA A 269 -4.25 -0.39 -14.00
C ALA A 269 -2.75 -0.14 -14.28
N LEU A 270 -2.35 1.11 -14.13
CA LEU A 270 -0.97 1.55 -14.23
C LEU A 270 -0.57 2.20 -12.91
N ASP A 271 0.65 1.95 -12.46
CA ASP A 271 1.40 2.84 -11.58
C ASP A 271 2.56 3.41 -12.38
N VAL A 272 2.52 4.72 -12.56
CA VAL A 272 3.48 5.40 -13.42
C VAL A 272 4.72 5.81 -12.66
N ALA A 273 4.59 6.15 -11.36
CA ALA A 273 5.65 6.68 -10.50
C ALA A 273 6.43 7.82 -11.20
N ALA A 274 5.70 8.78 -11.77
CA ALA A 274 6.23 9.75 -12.74
C ALA A 274 7.30 10.69 -12.16
N SER A 275 7.39 10.80 -10.82
CA SER A 275 8.47 11.54 -10.15
C SER A 275 9.87 10.98 -10.51
N GLU A 276 9.98 9.68 -10.82
CA GLU A 276 11.24 9.03 -11.17
C GLU A 276 11.87 9.55 -12.49
N PHE A 277 11.05 10.04 -13.41
CA PHE A 277 11.49 10.58 -14.70
C PHE A 277 11.11 12.05 -14.94
N TYR A 278 10.80 12.76 -13.85
CA TYR A 278 10.53 14.20 -13.83
C TYR A 278 11.82 15.00 -13.68
N ASP A 279 12.01 16.02 -14.52
CA ASP A 279 13.09 16.98 -14.39
C ASP A 279 12.57 18.30 -13.79
N ALA A 280 12.86 18.52 -12.51
CA ALA A 280 12.43 19.72 -11.79
C ALA A 280 13.00 21.04 -12.38
N LYS A 281 14.09 21.00 -13.16
CA LYS A 281 14.65 22.20 -13.80
C LYS A 281 13.84 22.66 -15.00
N THR A 282 13.30 21.71 -15.75
CA THR A 282 12.54 21.99 -16.98
C THR A 282 11.04 21.88 -16.78
N GLY A 283 10.57 21.25 -15.69
CA GLY A 283 9.17 20.96 -15.44
C GLY A 283 8.60 19.91 -16.40
N LYS A 284 9.43 19.00 -16.90
CA LYS A 284 9.06 18.04 -17.94
C LYS A 284 9.37 16.60 -17.52
N TYR A 285 8.73 15.67 -18.20
CA TYR A 285 8.80 14.22 -18.00
C TYR A 285 9.52 13.56 -19.17
N ASN A 286 10.57 12.77 -18.90
CA ASN A 286 11.35 12.11 -19.95
C ASN A 286 11.08 10.59 -20.00
N LEU A 287 10.19 10.14 -20.86
CA LEU A 287 9.83 8.74 -21.06
C LEU A 287 10.90 7.93 -21.84
N SER A 288 12.07 8.48 -22.05
CA SER A 288 13.23 7.80 -22.64
C SER A 288 14.51 7.96 -21.80
N GLN A 289 14.36 8.32 -20.51
CA GLN A 289 15.46 8.58 -19.59
C GLN A 289 16.33 7.33 -19.39
N LYS A 290 15.74 6.18 -19.19
CA LYS A 290 16.46 4.89 -19.01
C LYS A 290 17.28 4.49 -20.24
N LEU A 291 16.91 4.99 -21.41
CA LEU A 291 17.68 4.80 -22.66
C LEU A 291 18.79 5.85 -22.82
N GLY A 292 18.94 6.79 -21.88
CA GLY A 292 19.86 7.92 -22.00
C GLY A 292 19.49 8.88 -23.15
N LYS A 293 18.21 8.93 -23.54
CA LYS A 293 17.69 9.72 -24.64
C LYS A 293 16.76 10.84 -24.16
N THR A 294 16.44 11.76 -25.05
CA THR A 294 15.55 12.91 -24.81
C THR A 294 14.53 13.07 -25.94
N ASP A 295 14.26 12.01 -26.67
CA ASP A 295 13.33 11.99 -27.82
C ASP A 295 11.85 11.89 -27.39
N ARG A 296 11.60 11.56 -26.13
CA ARG A 296 10.25 11.47 -25.53
C ARG A 296 10.09 12.35 -24.29
N VAL A 297 10.52 13.60 -24.37
CA VAL A 297 10.33 14.60 -23.31
C VAL A 297 8.99 15.29 -23.48
N MET A 298 8.13 15.25 -22.46
CA MET A 298 6.75 15.72 -22.50
C MET A 298 6.47 16.73 -21.37
N THR A 299 5.55 17.65 -21.63
CA THR A 299 4.89 18.45 -20.58
C THR A 299 3.82 17.60 -19.90
N SER A 300 3.30 18.02 -18.73
CA SER A 300 2.19 17.34 -18.06
C SER A 300 0.92 17.28 -18.91
N ASP A 301 0.64 18.30 -19.72
CA ASP A 301 -0.50 18.29 -20.64
C ASP A 301 -0.32 17.24 -21.75
N GLN A 302 0.88 17.12 -22.34
CA GLN A 302 1.21 16.09 -23.33
C GLN A 302 1.18 14.67 -22.72
N LEU A 303 1.61 14.53 -21.47
CA LEU A 303 1.54 13.27 -20.75
C LEU A 303 0.08 12.88 -20.46
N THR A 304 -0.77 13.86 -20.13
CA THR A 304 -2.23 13.65 -20.02
C THR A 304 -2.85 13.20 -21.34
N ASP A 305 -2.40 13.74 -22.48
CA ASP A 305 -2.86 13.30 -23.81
C ASP A 305 -2.44 11.86 -24.11
N LEU A 306 -1.23 11.46 -23.73
CA LEU A 306 -0.77 10.07 -23.82
C LEU A 306 -1.70 9.14 -23.02
N TYR A 307 -1.97 9.45 -21.73
CA TYR A 307 -2.84 8.62 -20.91
C TYR A 307 -4.27 8.56 -21.45
N ALA A 308 -4.80 9.67 -21.96
CA ALA A 308 -6.12 9.68 -22.60
C ALA A 308 -6.16 8.74 -23.81
N THR A 309 -5.14 8.80 -24.68
CA THR A 309 -5.03 7.91 -25.84
C THR A 309 -4.92 6.44 -25.44
N LEU A 310 -4.11 6.13 -24.43
CA LEU A 310 -4.00 4.77 -23.92
C LEU A 310 -5.33 4.26 -23.32
N ALA A 311 -6.04 5.11 -22.55
CA ALA A 311 -7.33 4.75 -21.95
C ALA A 311 -8.48 4.65 -22.97
N GLU A 312 -8.35 5.25 -24.16
CA GLU A 312 -9.27 5.05 -25.27
C GLU A 312 -9.01 3.72 -26.01
N LYS A 313 -7.73 3.34 -26.14
CA LYS A 313 -7.32 2.14 -26.88
C LYS A 313 -7.42 0.86 -26.04
N TYR A 314 -7.15 0.95 -24.75
CA TYR A 314 -7.07 -0.20 -23.83
C TYR A 314 -8.05 -0.03 -22.65
N PRO A 315 -8.49 -1.11 -21.99
CA PRO A 315 -9.43 -1.05 -20.87
C PRO A 315 -8.76 -0.56 -19.58
N ILE A 316 -8.13 0.61 -19.61
CA ILE A 316 -7.47 1.21 -18.45
C ILE A 316 -8.52 1.85 -17.54
N LYS A 317 -8.54 1.45 -16.25
CA LYS A 317 -9.49 1.93 -15.23
C LYS A 317 -8.85 2.64 -14.06
N SER A 318 -7.54 2.52 -13.89
CA SER A 318 -6.79 3.21 -12.84
C SER A 318 -5.43 3.64 -13.36
N ILE A 319 -5.02 4.86 -13.01
CA ILE A 319 -3.68 5.39 -13.25
C ILE A 319 -3.22 6.03 -11.94
N GLU A 320 -2.13 5.51 -11.41
CA GLU A 320 -1.50 5.93 -10.17
C GLU A 320 -0.24 6.74 -10.50
N ASP A 321 -0.02 7.78 -9.72
CA ASP A 321 1.09 8.72 -9.79
C ASP A 321 1.49 9.14 -11.21
N PRO A 322 0.49 9.67 -11.98
CA PRO A 322 0.70 10.07 -13.38
C PRO A 322 1.63 11.28 -13.55
N PHE A 323 1.92 12.01 -12.47
CA PHE A 323 2.76 13.21 -12.45
C PHE A 323 3.67 13.22 -11.23
N ASP A 324 4.59 14.21 -11.18
CA ASP A 324 5.44 14.44 -10.01
C ASP A 324 4.61 14.62 -8.73
N GLN A 325 5.17 14.16 -7.61
CA GLN A 325 4.53 14.15 -6.30
C GLN A 325 4.13 15.53 -5.76
N ASP A 326 4.56 16.62 -6.39
CA ASP A 326 4.18 17.99 -6.03
C ASP A 326 3.31 18.69 -7.10
N ASP A 327 3.02 18.02 -8.21
CA ASP A 327 2.25 18.63 -9.33
C ASP A 327 0.72 18.48 -9.14
N PHE A 328 0.17 18.95 -8.01
CA PHE A 328 -1.27 18.94 -7.73
C PHE A 328 -2.11 19.56 -8.85
N ALA A 329 -1.56 20.57 -9.55
CA ALA A 329 -2.27 21.24 -10.64
C ALA A 329 -2.55 20.30 -11.82
N SER A 330 -1.59 19.46 -12.20
CA SER A 330 -1.76 18.47 -13.28
C SER A 330 -2.68 17.33 -12.87
N TYR A 331 -2.61 16.86 -11.60
CA TYR A 331 -3.60 15.93 -11.06
C TYR A 331 -5.02 16.48 -11.14
N THR A 332 -5.23 17.75 -10.79
CA THR A 332 -6.54 18.41 -10.87
C THR A 332 -7.06 18.44 -12.32
N LYS A 333 -6.23 18.85 -13.28
CA LYS A 333 -6.60 18.89 -14.71
C LYS A 333 -6.93 17.49 -15.25
N MET A 334 -6.09 16.51 -14.97
CA MET A 334 -6.31 15.13 -15.42
C MET A 334 -7.57 14.53 -14.79
N THR A 335 -7.80 14.76 -13.51
CA THR A 335 -9.02 14.30 -12.82
C THR A 335 -10.28 14.91 -13.44
N ALA A 336 -10.27 16.20 -13.76
CA ALA A 336 -11.38 16.85 -14.44
C ALA A 336 -11.65 16.23 -15.83
N ARG A 337 -10.59 15.85 -16.57
CA ARG A 337 -10.69 15.29 -17.93
C ARG A 337 -11.05 13.81 -17.95
N LEU A 338 -10.39 12.98 -17.15
CA LEU A 338 -10.45 11.52 -17.21
C LEU A 338 -11.18 10.88 -16.02
N GLY A 339 -11.31 11.56 -14.89
CA GLY A 339 -11.75 10.99 -13.62
C GLY A 339 -13.17 10.39 -13.60
N LYS A 340 -14.00 10.65 -14.62
CA LYS A 340 -15.30 9.97 -14.80
C LYS A 340 -15.18 8.55 -15.34
N LYS A 341 -14.07 8.20 -15.98
CA LYS A 341 -13.82 6.91 -16.65
C LYS A 341 -12.65 6.15 -16.04
N VAL A 342 -11.66 6.86 -15.53
CA VAL A 342 -10.39 6.34 -15.01
C VAL A 342 -10.20 6.87 -13.58
N GLN A 343 -9.93 5.98 -12.64
CA GLN A 343 -9.52 6.34 -11.29
C GLN A 343 -8.11 6.96 -11.34
N ILE A 344 -7.93 8.13 -10.72
CA ILE A 344 -6.62 8.76 -10.56
C ILE A 344 -6.19 8.56 -9.11
N VAL A 345 -5.06 7.92 -8.92
CA VAL A 345 -4.51 7.60 -7.59
C VAL A 345 -3.26 8.45 -7.36
N GLY A 346 -3.08 8.89 -6.13
CA GLY A 346 -1.88 9.62 -5.70
C GLY A 346 -1.31 8.92 -4.47
N ASP A 347 -0.38 7.98 -4.65
CA ASP A 347 0.36 7.37 -3.55
C ASP A 347 1.55 8.25 -3.16
N ASP A 348 2.49 8.50 -4.04
CA ASP A 348 3.60 9.45 -3.82
C ASP A 348 3.10 10.88 -3.58
N LEU A 349 2.02 11.28 -4.26
CA LEU A 349 1.38 12.58 -4.06
C LEU A 349 0.91 12.78 -2.63
N LEU A 350 0.28 11.79 -2.02
CA LEU A 350 -0.43 11.91 -0.74
C LEU A 350 0.33 11.27 0.44
N VAL A 351 1.11 10.23 0.21
CA VAL A 351 1.94 9.45 1.15
C VAL A 351 1.23 9.11 2.46
N THR A 352 -0.09 8.89 2.40
CA THR A 352 -0.97 8.75 3.58
C THR A 352 -0.86 9.89 4.61
N ASN A 353 -0.30 11.04 4.22
CA ASN A 353 -0.12 12.20 5.07
C ASN A 353 -1.42 13.01 5.15
N PRO A 354 -2.03 13.24 6.35
CA PRO A 354 -3.31 13.93 6.48
C PRO A 354 -3.34 15.35 5.88
N LYS A 355 -2.21 16.09 5.91
CA LYS A 355 -2.14 17.43 5.32
C LYS A 355 -2.17 17.35 3.79
N ARG A 356 -1.38 16.44 3.19
CA ARG A 356 -1.34 16.25 1.73
C ARG A 356 -2.68 15.68 1.22
N VAL A 357 -3.28 14.74 1.96
CA VAL A 357 -4.64 14.22 1.65
C VAL A 357 -5.66 15.36 1.66
N LYS A 358 -5.60 16.26 2.65
CA LYS A 358 -6.49 17.43 2.69
C LYS A 358 -6.30 18.33 1.46
N THR A 359 -5.06 18.64 1.10
CA THR A 359 -4.76 19.41 -0.12
C THR A 359 -5.29 18.73 -1.39
N GLY A 360 -5.18 17.38 -1.47
CA GLY A 360 -5.70 16.61 -2.60
C GLY A 360 -7.23 16.57 -2.68
N ILE A 361 -7.94 16.80 -1.58
CA ILE A 361 -9.41 16.89 -1.54
C ILE A 361 -9.88 18.29 -1.98
N GLU A 362 -9.16 19.35 -1.57
CA GLU A 362 -9.43 20.75 -1.91
C GLU A 362 -9.11 21.08 -3.36
#